data_e3426a550f816ff4118bdc581d9bc69f
#
_entry.id   e3426a550f816ff4118bdc581d9bc69f
#
_cell.length_a   1.000
_cell.length_b   1.000
_cell.length_c   1.000
_cell.angle_alpha   90.00
_cell.angle_beta   90.00
_cell.angle_gamma   90.00
#
_symmetry.space_group_name_H-M   'P 1'
#
loop_
_entity.id
_entity.type
_entity.pdbx_description
1 polymer ?
#
loop_
_entity_poly.entity_id
_entity_poly.type
_entity_poly.pdbx_seq_one_letter_code
_entity_poly.pdbx_strand_id
1 'polypeptide(L)'
;MNSRPLAQNEAKNLVSINNTGNLSALLFVTETGLKKSIFDATEPVRRYFEETGFHSYENQGQGEDGKVIKPCKIIGDDSVFESQISLYRPETKKGDPRLWIYSAGQHTNPDDILSLVVKDGALYIFNLSQLNPLQDVVQEVGFVSHIMTKVKGAADELLARFREISKRDLIGDVKADTAVGRAIETALGIQANSSRNPDFKGIEIKASRSTKRTSRANLFAKTPDWEISTYKGSKALLDRFGYMRGAENKLYCTVSAGTPNSQGLFLKLADEMLQERFRKGEGAEEPVCVWRLRTLHESLMEKHRETFWVKVQALKSATVEAFRVIGVTHTSRPSTFNFDALLETGDVTVDHLIKRVPGKDTAKDKGYLFKVEENKRDQLFLGQKAVYRFD
;
A
#
# COMPACT_ATOMS: atom_id res chain seq x y z
N MET A 1 -1.79 -4.82 -27.92
CA MET A 1 -1.15 -3.62 -27.33
C MET A 1 0.26 -3.51 -27.90
N ASN A 2 0.57 -2.43 -28.62
CA ASN A 2 1.95 -2.21 -29.09
C ASN A 2 2.74 -1.57 -27.93
N SER A 3 3.22 -2.37 -27.00
CA SER A 3 4.14 -1.92 -25.98
C SER A 3 5.52 -2.47 -26.33
N ARG A 4 6.49 -1.59 -26.47
CA ARG A 4 7.90 -1.98 -26.54
C ARG A 4 8.52 -2.00 -25.14
N PRO A 5 9.60 -2.74 -24.92
CA PRO A 5 10.35 -2.64 -23.67
C PRO A 5 10.95 -1.24 -23.50
N LEU A 6 11.15 -0.83 -22.25
CA LEU A 6 11.83 0.43 -21.93
C LEU A 6 13.30 0.37 -22.38
N ALA A 7 13.77 1.42 -23.01
CA ALA A 7 15.19 1.64 -23.25
C ALA A 7 15.92 1.91 -21.90
N GLN A 8 17.25 1.77 -21.88
CA GLN A 8 18.03 1.90 -20.64
C GLN A 8 17.88 3.30 -19.98
N ASN A 9 17.85 4.37 -20.80
CA ASN A 9 17.62 5.74 -20.30
C ASN A 9 16.20 5.93 -19.75
N GLU A 10 15.19 5.38 -20.44
CA GLU A 10 13.79 5.44 -20.01
C GLU A 10 13.59 4.71 -18.67
N ALA A 11 14.20 3.54 -18.52
CA ALA A 11 14.18 2.81 -17.26
C ALA A 11 14.87 3.58 -16.12
N LYS A 12 16.02 4.22 -16.39
CA LYS A 12 16.70 5.10 -15.41
C LYS A 12 15.83 6.29 -15.01
N ASN A 13 15.22 6.96 -15.99
CA ASN A 13 14.32 8.10 -15.75
C ASN A 13 13.09 7.68 -14.92
N LEU A 14 12.49 6.53 -15.24
CA LEU A 14 11.37 5.98 -14.48
C LEU A 14 11.78 5.66 -13.02
N VAL A 15 12.96 5.04 -12.83
CA VAL A 15 13.48 4.77 -11.48
C VAL A 15 13.69 6.07 -10.71
N SER A 16 14.23 7.11 -11.35
CA SER A 16 14.43 8.43 -10.71
C SER A 16 13.10 9.06 -10.27
N ILE A 17 12.05 9.00 -11.12
CA ILE A 17 10.71 9.46 -10.79
C ILE A 17 10.14 8.64 -9.61
N ASN A 18 10.21 7.32 -9.69
CA ASN A 18 9.69 6.44 -8.65
C ASN A 18 10.45 6.60 -7.31
N ASN A 19 11.74 6.95 -7.35
CA ASN A 19 12.54 7.25 -6.15
C ASN A 19 12.04 8.49 -5.40
N THR A 20 11.25 9.36 -6.04
CA THR A 20 10.58 10.48 -5.36
C THR A 20 9.39 10.05 -4.48
N GLY A 21 9.09 8.74 -4.42
CA GLY A 21 7.96 8.20 -3.67
C GLY A 21 6.60 8.34 -4.39
N ASN A 22 6.59 8.81 -5.64
CA ASN A 22 5.37 8.91 -6.43
C ASN A 22 5.26 7.68 -7.35
N LEU A 23 4.09 7.04 -7.33
CA LEU A 23 3.72 6.07 -8.35
C LEU A 23 3.47 6.81 -9.67
N SER A 24 3.63 6.11 -10.78
CA SER A 24 3.33 6.66 -12.09
C SER A 24 2.68 5.62 -12.99
N ALA A 25 1.84 6.07 -13.91
CA ALA A 25 1.37 5.23 -15.02
C ALA A 25 2.15 5.56 -16.29
N LEU A 26 2.36 4.56 -17.14
CA LEU A 26 3.01 4.74 -18.42
C LEU A 26 1.99 4.87 -19.55
N LEU A 27 2.23 5.82 -20.42
CA LEU A 27 1.46 6.07 -21.65
C LEU A 27 2.40 5.96 -22.86
N PHE A 28 2.06 5.08 -23.80
CA PHE A 28 2.77 4.95 -25.07
C PHE A 28 2.20 5.93 -26.08
N VAL A 29 3.07 6.72 -26.68
CA VAL A 29 2.72 7.67 -27.74
C VAL A 29 2.70 6.96 -29.08
N THR A 30 1.50 6.74 -29.62
CA THR A 30 1.36 6.12 -30.94
C THR A 30 1.24 7.18 -32.06
N GLU A 31 1.79 6.89 -33.23
CA GLU A 31 1.67 7.78 -34.40
C GLU A 31 0.20 8.09 -34.72
N THR A 32 -0.66 7.06 -34.66
CA THR A 32 -2.11 7.22 -34.89
C THR A 32 -2.74 8.10 -33.81
N GLY A 33 -2.29 7.97 -32.56
CA GLY A 33 -2.77 8.78 -31.43
C GLY A 33 -2.45 10.26 -31.62
N LEU A 34 -1.21 10.57 -32.00
CA LEU A 34 -0.80 11.95 -32.33
C LEU A 34 -1.59 12.54 -33.49
N LYS A 35 -1.70 11.80 -34.61
CA LYS A 35 -2.45 12.24 -35.81
C LYS A 35 -3.93 12.52 -35.53
N LYS A 36 -4.55 11.73 -34.64
CA LYS A 36 -5.97 11.85 -34.29
C LYS A 36 -6.23 12.68 -33.01
N SER A 37 -5.20 13.16 -32.35
CA SER A 37 -5.30 13.85 -31.06
C SER A 37 -6.07 13.02 -30.01
N ILE A 38 -5.77 11.73 -29.96
CA ILE A 38 -6.46 10.75 -29.09
C ILE A 38 -5.50 9.64 -28.66
N PHE A 39 -5.37 9.42 -27.37
CA PHE A 39 -4.73 8.23 -26.82
C PHE A 39 -5.74 7.35 -26.09
N ASP A 40 -5.53 6.04 -26.11
CA ASP A 40 -6.29 5.10 -25.31
C ASP A 40 -5.89 5.27 -23.83
N ALA A 41 -6.87 5.50 -22.96
CA ALA A 41 -6.66 5.38 -21.52
C ALA A 41 -6.62 3.89 -21.18
N THR A 42 -5.43 3.29 -21.24
CA THR A 42 -5.22 1.87 -20.97
C THR A 42 -5.63 1.52 -19.53
N GLU A 43 -5.88 0.24 -19.26
CA GLU A 43 -6.30 -0.19 -17.92
C GLU A 43 -5.34 0.29 -16.82
N PRO A 44 -3.98 0.20 -16.93
CA PRO A 44 -3.09 0.75 -15.93
C PRO A 44 -3.23 2.26 -15.71
N VAL A 45 -3.46 3.04 -16.79
CA VAL A 45 -3.67 4.49 -16.68
C VAL A 45 -4.99 4.81 -15.97
N ARG A 46 -6.08 4.10 -16.32
CA ARG A 46 -7.38 4.29 -15.69
C ARG A 46 -7.33 4.01 -14.19
N ARG A 47 -6.76 2.86 -13.83
CA ARG A 47 -6.58 2.44 -12.44
C ARG A 47 -5.75 3.46 -11.66
N TYR A 48 -4.64 3.88 -12.22
CA TYR A 48 -3.78 4.89 -11.61
C TYR A 48 -4.51 6.21 -11.35
N PHE A 49 -5.30 6.70 -12.31
CA PHE A 49 -6.08 7.93 -12.15
C PHE A 49 -7.17 7.78 -11.08
N GLU A 50 -7.79 6.62 -10.97
CA GLU A 50 -8.78 6.33 -9.94
C GLU A 50 -8.15 6.22 -8.55
N GLU A 51 -7.05 5.47 -8.42
CA GLU A 51 -6.31 5.29 -7.17
C GLU A 51 -5.75 6.61 -6.61
N THR A 52 -5.35 7.52 -7.49
CA THR A 52 -4.85 8.85 -7.10
C THR A 52 -5.97 9.88 -6.90
N GLY A 53 -7.21 9.52 -7.13
CA GLY A 53 -8.35 10.45 -7.09
C GLY A 53 -8.33 11.51 -8.20
N PHE A 54 -7.46 11.32 -9.20
CA PHE A 54 -7.36 12.27 -10.31
C PHE A 54 -8.57 12.22 -11.21
N HIS A 55 -9.01 11.02 -11.63
CA HIS A 55 -10.18 10.84 -12.48
C HIS A 55 -10.72 9.40 -12.39
N SER A 56 -12.07 9.26 -12.40
CA SER A 56 -12.77 7.97 -12.53
C SER A 56 -13.54 7.89 -13.83
N TYR A 57 -13.10 7.03 -14.73
CA TYR A 57 -13.83 6.76 -15.97
C TYR A 57 -15.11 5.93 -15.76
N GLU A 58 -15.20 5.18 -14.68
CA GLU A 58 -16.39 4.37 -14.36
C GLU A 58 -17.61 5.24 -14.11
N ASN A 59 -17.39 6.38 -13.46
CA ASN A 59 -18.42 7.35 -13.11
C ASN A 59 -18.63 8.44 -14.19
N GLN A 60 -17.89 8.36 -15.31
CA GLN A 60 -17.94 9.37 -16.36
C GLN A 60 -19.01 9.04 -17.40
N GLY A 61 -19.85 10.01 -17.72
CA GLY A 61 -20.79 9.94 -18.85
C GLY A 61 -20.07 9.82 -20.21
N GLN A 62 -20.79 9.33 -21.21
CA GLN A 62 -20.31 9.29 -22.59
C GLN A 62 -20.65 10.58 -23.33
N GLY A 63 -19.93 10.85 -24.44
CA GLY A 63 -20.16 12.01 -25.28
C GLY A 63 -19.46 13.29 -24.81
N GLU A 64 -19.73 14.38 -25.52
CA GLU A 64 -19.13 15.70 -25.24
C GLU A 64 -19.52 16.25 -23.87
N ASP A 65 -20.75 16.01 -23.43
CA ASP A 65 -21.24 16.49 -22.12
C ASP A 65 -20.55 15.77 -20.95
N GLY A 66 -20.03 14.56 -21.18
CA GLY A 66 -19.27 13.81 -20.20
C GLY A 66 -17.77 14.13 -20.17
N LYS A 67 -17.28 14.97 -21.07
CA LYS A 67 -15.86 15.30 -21.21
C LYS A 67 -15.35 16.14 -20.04
N VAL A 68 -14.22 15.72 -19.46
CA VAL A 68 -13.56 16.42 -18.37
C VAL A 68 -12.21 16.96 -18.84
N ILE A 69 -11.96 18.25 -18.61
CA ILE A 69 -10.68 18.89 -18.91
C ILE A 69 -10.04 19.29 -17.60
N LYS A 70 -8.77 18.91 -17.41
CA LYS A 70 -7.99 19.24 -16.21
C LYS A 70 -6.65 19.85 -16.59
N PRO A 71 -6.08 20.74 -15.74
CA PRO A 71 -4.73 21.23 -15.95
C PRO A 71 -3.71 20.12 -15.77
N CYS A 72 -2.64 20.17 -16.57
CA CYS A 72 -1.47 19.32 -16.40
C CYS A 72 -0.19 20.11 -16.72
N LYS A 73 0.96 19.55 -16.36
CA LYS A 73 2.26 20.12 -16.65
C LYS A 73 3.11 19.12 -17.40
N ILE A 74 3.72 19.55 -18.50
CA ILE A 74 4.68 18.76 -19.26
C ILE A 74 6.07 19.17 -18.80
N ILE A 75 6.87 18.20 -18.38
CA ILE A 75 8.21 18.42 -17.85
C ILE A 75 9.23 18.15 -18.95
N GLY A 76 9.96 19.20 -19.33
CA GLY A 76 11.15 19.15 -20.18
C GLY A 76 12.43 19.14 -19.34
N ASP A 77 13.60 19.11 -20.00
CA ASP A 77 14.90 19.05 -19.33
C ASP A 77 15.14 20.24 -18.39
N ASP A 78 14.80 21.44 -18.82
CA ASP A 78 15.04 22.72 -18.13
C ASP A 78 13.79 23.61 -18.03
N SER A 79 12.61 23.03 -18.29
CA SER A 79 11.38 23.81 -18.41
C SER A 79 10.14 23.00 -17.98
N VAL A 80 9.13 23.74 -17.53
CA VAL A 80 7.80 23.22 -17.20
C VAL A 80 6.78 23.94 -18.08
N PHE A 81 6.06 23.17 -18.89
CA PHE A 81 5.03 23.70 -19.79
C PHE A 81 3.64 23.46 -19.19
N GLU A 82 2.91 24.54 -18.96
CA GLU A 82 1.50 24.47 -18.56
C GLU A 82 0.66 23.96 -19.73
N SER A 83 -0.17 22.97 -19.51
CA SER A 83 -1.03 22.35 -20.50
C SER A 83 -2.33 21.84 -19.87
N GLN A 84 -3.12 21.15 -20.65
CA GLN A 84 -4.37 20.52 -20.22
C GLN A 84 -4.44 19.08 -20.71
N ILE A 85 -5.15 18.25 -19.98
CA ILE A 85 -5.55 16.92 -20.40
C ILE A 85 -7.06 16.82 -20.50
N SER A 86 -7.54 16.30 -21.63
CA SER A 86 -8.94 15.97 -21.84
C SER A 86 -9.14 14.47 -21.56
N LEU A 87 -10.15 14.15 -20.80
CA LEU A 87 -10.52 12.80 -20.37
C LEU A 87 -11.96 12.57 -20.79
N TYR A 88 -12.23 11.54 -21.59
CA TYR A 88 -13.59 11.36 -22.11
C TYR A 88 -13.88 9.91 -22.53
N ARG A 89 -15.15 9.60 -22.65
CA ARG A 89 -15.67 8.34 -23.19
C ARG A 89 -16.54 8.64 -24.41
N PRO A 90 -16.15 8.17 -25.62
CA PRO A 90 -16.94 8.41 -26.81
C PRO A 90 -18.28 7.67 -26.74
N GLU A 91 -19.31 8.17 -27.40
CA GLU A 91 -20.60 7.47 -27.56
C GLU A 91 -20.48 6.18 -28.38
N THR A 92 -19.49 6.15 -29.27
CA THR A 92 -19.15 4.99 -30.10
C THR A 92 -18.22 4.04 -29.37
N LYS A 93 -17.96 2.85 -29.96
CA LYS A 93 -16.99 1.85 -29.42
C LYS A 93 -17.21 1.49 -27.96
N LYS A 94 -18.47 1.35 -27.53
CA LYS A 94 -18.86 1.01 -26.14
C LYS A 94 -18.34 2.00 -25.09
N GLY A 95 -17.97 3.22 -25.46
CA GLY A 95 -17.45 4.24 -24.56
C GLY A 95 -16.04 3.96 -24.05
N ASP A 96 -15.19 3.34 -24.87
CA ASP A 96 -13.79 3.06 -24.49
C ASP A 96 -13.09 4.34 -23.99
N PRO A 97 -12.55 4.35 -22.77
CA PRO A 97 -11.90 5.51 -22.18
C PRO A 97 -10.74 6.06 -23.01
N ARG A 98 -10.71 7.36 -23.16
CA ARG A 98 -9.75 8.12 -23.99
C ARG A 98 -9.16 9.28 -23.20
N LEU A 99 -7.97 9.67 -23.57
CA LEU A 99 -7.34 10.89 -23.09
C LEU A 99 -6.64 11.63 -24.25
N TRP A 100 -6.50 12.94 -24.10
CA TRP A 100 -5.68 13.76 -24.98
C TRP A 100 -4.92 14.81 -24.16
N ILE A 101 -3.63 14.88 -24.34
CA ILE A 101 -2.77 15.90 -23.75
C ILE A 101 -2.62 17.01 -24.80
N TYR A 102 -3.14 18.19 -24.47
CA TYR A 102 -2.98 19.34 -25.36
C TYR A 102 -1.50 19.66 -25.53
N SER A 103 -1.11 20.10 -26.73
CA SER A 103 0.30 20.34 -27.11
C SER A 103 1.19 19.09 -27.11
N ALA A 104 0.65 17.86 -26.95
CA ALA A 104 1.46 16.64 -26.98
C ALA A 104 2.39 16.58 -28.22
N GLY A 105 1.89 16.93 -29.41
CA GLY A 105 2.69 16.91 -30.64
C GLY A 105 3.88 17.88 -30.67
N GLN A 106 3.97 18.83 -29.74
CA GLN A 106 5.12 19.73 -29.60
C GLN A 106 6.20 19.15 -28.66
N HIS A 107 5.82 18.18 -27.83
CA HIS A 107 6.66 17.64 -26.75
C HIS A 107 6.86 16.13 -26.84
N THR A 108 6.32 15.47 -27.87
CA THR A 108 6.42 14.03 -28.05
C THR A 108 6.58 13.64 -29.51
N ASN A 109 7.28 12.53 -29.72
CA ASN A 109 7.35 11.85 -31.03
C ASN A 109 6.60 10.50 -30.96
N PRO A 110 6.25 9.90 -32.10
CA PRO A 110 5.82 8.50 -32.12
C PRO A 110 6.81 7.60 -31.39
N ASP A 111 6.29 6.60 -30.68
CA ASP A 111 7.03 5.62 -29.87
C ASP A 111 7.67 6.17 -28.59
N ASP A 112 7.49 7.45 -28.27
CA ASP A 112 7.86 7.98 -26.96
C ASP A 112 7.03 7.33 -25.83
N ILE A 113 7.63 7.26 -24.63
CA ILE A 113 6.99 6.78 -23.42
C ILE A 113 6.87 7.93 -22.43
N LEU A 114 5.63 8.20 -22.02
CA LEU A 114 5.32 9.22 -21.04
C LEU A 114 5.06 8.58 -19.68
N SER A 115 5.64 9.16 -18.63
CA SER A 115 5.29 8.85 -17.24
C SER A 115 4.31 9.90 -16.73
N LEU A 116 3.14 9.44 -16.30
CA LEU A 116 2.05 10.24 -15.74
C LEU A 116 2.14 10.19 -14.22
N VAL A 117 2.39 11.34 -13.59
CA VAL A 117 2.53 11.46 -12.13
C VAL A 117 1.47 12.40 -11.59
N VAL A 118 0.58 11.91 -10.74
CA VAL A 118 -0.40 12.74 -10.03
C VAL A 118 0.16 13.09 -8.66
N LYS A 119 0.17 14.38 -8.35
CA LYS A 119 0.59 14.89 -7.06
C LYS A 119 -0.18 16.12 -6.64
N ASP A 120 -0.65 16.13 -5.41
CA ASP A 120 -1.42 17.23 -4.83
C ASP A 120 -2.60 17.67 -5.74
N GLY A 121 -3.23 16.68 -6.43
CA GLY A 121 -4.34 16.88 -7.37
C GLY A 121 -3.93 17.39 -8.76
N ALA A 122 -2.64 17.63 -9.02
CA ALA A 122 -2.12 18.05 -10.33
C ALA A 122 -1.44 16.88 -11.06
N LEU A 123 -1.57 16.85 -12.39
CA LEU A 123 -0.92 15.86 -13.25
C LEU A 123 0.38 16.43 -13.82
N TYR A 124 1.47 15.70 -13.67
CA TYR A 124 2.78 15.97 -14.24
C TYR A 124 3.12 14.88 -15.24
N ILE A 125 3.61 15.27 -16.42
CA ILE A 125 3.88 14.39 -17.55
C ILE A 125 5.37 14.50 -17.88
N PHE A 126 6.09 13.40 -17.76
CA PHE A 126 7.51 13.30 -18.08
C PHE A 126 7.69 12.48 -19.36
N ASN A 127 8.33 13.03 -20.39
CA ASN A 127 8.70 12.26 -21.55
C ASN A 127 10.00 11.50 -21.29
N LEU A 128 9.87 10.22 -20.86
CA LEU A 128 11.03 9.39 -20.49
C LEU A 128 12.01 9.17 -21.63
N SER A 129 11.52 9.24 -22.89
CA SER A 129 12.32 8.97 -24.09
C SER A 129 13.19 10.16 -24.49
N GLN A 130 12.76 11.38 -24.20
CA GLN A 130 13.43 12.61 -24.61
C GLN A 130 14.19 13.29 -23.49
N LEU A 131 13.82 13.05 -22.22
CA LEU A 131 14.51 13.62 -21.09
C LEU A 131 15.94 13.06 -20.96
N ASN A 132 16.90 13.94 -20.73
CA ASN A 132 18.22 13.57 -20.25
C ASN A 132 18.12 12.79 -18.93
N PRO A 133 19.16 12.03 -18.51
CA PRO A 133 19.11 11.31 -17.25
C PRO A 133 18.67 12.21 -16.11
N LEU A 134 17.48 11.94 -15.56
CA LEU A 134 16.80 12.78 -14.58
C LEU A 134 17.61 13.06 -13.29
N GLN A 135 18.76 12.42 -13.09
CA GLN A 135 19.65 12.74 -11.98
C GLN A 135 20.14 14.20 -12.01
N ASP A 136 20.29 14.78 -13.19
CA ASP A 136 20.76 16.16 -13.35
C ASP A 136 19.57 17.13 -13.37
N VAL A 137 18.46 16.77 -14.01
CA VAL A 137 17.23 17.58 -14.08
C VAL A 137 16.50 17.65 -12.75
N VAL A 138 16.57 16.58 -11.94
CA VAL A 138 15.97 16.51 -10.59
C VAL A 138 16.60 17.53 -9.63
N GLN A 139 17.85 17.91 -9.86
CA GLN A 139 18.51 18.94 -9.03
C GLN A 139 18.17 20.37 -9.48
N GLU A 140 17.84 20.58 -10.75
CA GLU A 140 17.61 21.91 -11.33
C GLU A 140 16.13 22.32 -11.36
N VAL A 141 15.19 21.38 -11.53
CA VAL A 141 13.75 21.69 -11.52
C VAL A 141 13.24 21.60 -10.08
N GLY A 142 13.08 22.73 -9.43
CA GLY A 142 12.62 22.88 -8.03
C GLY A 142 11.37 22.10 -7.60
N PHE A 143 10.64 21.53 -8.57
CA PHE A 143 9.50 20.65 -8.36
C PHE A 143 9.88 19.30 -7.75
N VAL A 144 10.87 18.59 -8.31
CA VAL A 144 11.30 17.29 -7.76
C VAL A 144 12.07 17.53 -6.45
N SER A 145 12.87 18.61 -6.39
CA SER A 145 13.51 19.07 -5.16
C SER A 145 12.48 19.42 -4.08
N HIS A 146 11.41 20.13 -4.40
CA HIS A 146 10.35 20.49 -3.45
C HIS A 146 9.56 19.24 -2.98
N ILE A 147 9.30 18.30 -3.89
CA ILE A 147 8.68 17.01 -3.56
C ILE A 147 9.57 16.17 -2.66
N MET A 148 10.85 16.00 -3.03
CA MET A 148 11.82 15.25 -2.23
C MET A 148 12.04 15.94 -0.87
N THR A 149 12.09 17.26 -0.83
CA THR A 149 12.24 18.01 0.42
C THR A 149 10.99 17.88 1.31
N LYS A 150 9.78 17.89 0.75
CA LYS A 150 8.53 17.78 1.54
C LYS A 150 8.32 16.38 2.11
N VAL A 151 8.58 15.32 1.32
CA VAL A 151 8.51 13.92 1.79
C VAL A 151 9.68 13.61 2.72
N LYS A 152 10.90 13.99 2.34
CA LYS A 152 12.09 13.86 3.18
C LYS A 152 11.94 14.67 4.46
N GLY A 153 11.36 15.87 4.39
CA GLY A 153 11.07 16.71 5.55
C GLY A 153 10.14 16.06 6.57
N ALA A 154 9.10 15.32 6.14
CA ALA A 154 8.20 14.62 7.06
C ALA A 154 8.91 13.44 7.76
N ALA A 155 9.71 12.67 7.01
CA ALA A 155 10.49 11.57 7.56
C ALA A 155 11.61 12.08 8.50
N ASP A 156 12.31 13.15 8.10
CA ASP A 156 13.37 13.77 8.91
C ASP A 156 12.78 14.40 10.20
N GLU A 157 11.61 15.05 10.11
CA GLU A 157 10.88 15.56 11.27
C GLU A 157 10.50 14.43 12.23
N LEU A 158 9.93 13.35 11.70
CA LEU A 158 9.54 12.20 12.51
C LEU A 158 10.76 11.53 13.15
N LEU A 159 11.86 11.40 12.41
CA LEU A 159 13.12 10.87 12.92
C LEU A 159 13.71 11.76 14.05
N ALA A 160 13.65 13.09 13.89
CA ALA A 160 14.07 14.01 14.94
C ALA A 160 13.22 13.85 16.20
N ARG A 161 11.90 13.69 16.07
CA ARG A 161 11.01 13.39 17.19
C ARG A 161 11.35 12.05 17.86
N PHE A 162 11.67 11.00 17.08
CA PHE A 162 12.12 9.72 17.64
C PHE A 162 13.43 9.85 18.40
N ARG A 163 14.41 10.62 17.91
CA ARG A 163 15.65 10.92 18.64
C ARG A 163 15.38 11.62 19.95
N GLU A 164 14.40 12.51 20.00
CA GLU A 164 14.06 13.22 21.24
C GLU A 164 13.37 12.30 22.26
N ILE A 165 12.38 11.51 21.84
CA ILE A 165 11.69 10.60 22.77
C ILE A 165 12.56 9.39 23.19
N SER A 166 13.61 9.03 22.43
CA SER A 166 14.54 7.97 22.82
C SER A 166 15.39 8.31 24.05
N LYS A 167 15.55 9.61 24.35
CA LYS A 167 16.31 10.09 25.51
C LYS A 167 15.62 9.88 26.85
N ARG A 168 14.34 9.47 26.85
CA ARG A 168 13.52 9.28 28.05
C ARG A 168 12.75 7.99 28.01
N ASP A 169 12.32 7.52 29.19
CA ASP A 169 11.44 6.37 29.31
C ASP A 169 10.01 6.78 29.01
N LEU A 170 9.33 5.95 28.22
CA LEU A 170 7.93 6.11 27.88
C LEU A 170 7.10 5.20 28.79
N ILE A 171 6.05 5.73 29.38
CA ILE A 171 5.18 5.00 30.30
C ILE A 171 3.95 4.51 29.52
N GLY A 172 3.67 3.21 29.61
CA GLY A 172 2.44 2.63 29.09
C GLY A 172 1.27 2.85 30.05
N ASP A 173 0.15 3.27 29.52
CA ASP A 173 -1.10 3.52 30.26
C ASP A 173 -1.89 2.25 30.57
N VAL A 174 -1.59 1.14 29.88
CA VAL A 174 -2.29 -0.15 30.00
C VAL A 174 -1.32 -1.33 29.92
N LYS A 175 -1.61 -2.40 30.66
CA LYS A 175 -0.91 -3.70 30.49
C LYS A 175 -1.55 -4.48 29.32
N ALA A 176 -1.21 -4.13 28.09
CA ALA A 176 -1.74 -4.78 26.91
C ALA A 176 -0.72 -4.79 25.77
N ASP A 177 -0.93 -5.63 24.75
CA ASP A 177 -0.07 -5.67 23.55
C ASP A 177 -0.06 -4.32 22.79
N THR A 178 -1.09 -3.50 22.95
CA THR A 178 -1.22 -2.15 22.37
C THR A 178 -0.49 -1.06 23.16
N ALA A 179 0.03 -1.34 24.35
CA ALA A 179 0.66 -0.36 25.23
C ALA A 179 1.85 0.35 24.57
N VAL A 180 2.67 -0.39 23.83
CA VAL A 180 3.86 0.17 23.15
C VAL A 180 3.45 1.18 22.09
N GLY A 181 2.48 0.84 21.23
CA GLY A 181 1.99 1.73 20.19
C GLY A 181 1.45 3.02 20.77
N ARG A 182 0.55 2.92 21.74
CA ARG A 182 -0.03 4.06 22.43
C ARG A 182 1.00 4.96 23.13
N ALA A 183 1.97 4.37 23.83
CA ALA A 183 3.02 5.14 24.49
C ALA A 183 3.85 5.95 23.50
N ILE A 184 4.14 5.39 22.33
CA ILE A 184 4.87 6.07 21.25
C ILE A 184 4.00 7.17 20.61
N GLU A 185 2.76 6.87 20.22
CA GLU A 185 1.83 7.85 19.65
C GLU A 185 1.65 9.05 20.57
N THR A 186 1.40 8.79 21.86
CA THR A 186 1.28 9.84 22.89
C THR A 186 2.57 10.66 23.01
N ALA A 187 3.74 10.01 23.04
CA ALA A 187 5.03 10.69 23.16
C ALA A 187 5.37 11.56 21.93
N LEU A 188 4.89 11.16 20.76
CA LEU A 188 5.03 11.91 19.51
C LEU A 188 3.98 13.04 19.35
N GLY A 189 3.00 13.11 20.25
CA GLY A 189 1.88 14.07 20.16
C GLY A 189 0.87 13.70 19.07
N ILE A 190 0.78 12.41 18.73
CA ILE A 190 -0.19 11.87 17.76
C ILE A 190 -1.46 11.53 18.54
N GLN A 191 -2.59 12.08 18.12
CA GLN A 191 -3.87 11.74 18.73
C GLN A 191 -4.26 10.31 18.35
N ALA A 192 -4.57 9.49 19.35
CA ALA A 192 -5.09 8.15 19.12
C ALA A 192 -6.42 8.26 18.34
N ASN A 193 -6.45 7.71 17.15
CA ASN A 193 -7.64 7.66 16.31
C ASN A 193 -7.84 6.24 15.75
N SER A 194 -9.05 5.95 15.30
CA SER A 194 -9.41 4.72 14.59
C SER A 194 -9.38 4.89 13.07
N SER A 195 -8.72 5.94 12.58
CA SER A 195 -8.59 6.22 11.16
C SER A 195 -7.80 5.13 10.45
N ARG A 196 -8.15 4.87 9.21
CA ARG A 196 -7.37 3.99 8.32
C ARG A 196 -6.15 4.70 7.73
N ASN A 197 -6.08 6.03 7.86
CA ASN A 197 -4.96 6.82 7.35
C ASN A 197 -3.67 6.54 8.13
N PRO A 198 -2.49 6.73 7.50
CA PRO A 198 -1.20 6.65 8.18
C PRO A 198 -1.09 7.65 9.35
N ASP A 199 -0.30 7.29 10.37
CA ASP A 199 -0.28 7.94 11.69
C ASP A 199 0.33 9.37 11.66
N PHE A 200 1.33 9.63 10.81
CA PHE A 200 2.05 10.90 10.80
C PHE A 200 2.34 11.39 9.38
N LYS A 201 1.63 12.41 8.90
CA LYS A 201 1.86 13.06 7.59
C LYS A 201 2.04 12.08 6.41
N GLY A 202 1.27 11.00 6.41
CA GLY A 202 1.35 9.94 5.40
C GLY A 202 2.36 8.82 5.71
N ILE A 203 2.98 8.83 6.89
CA ILE A 203 3.91 7.80 7.38
C ILE A 203 3.22 6.95 8.43
N GLU A 204 3.24 5.63 8.24
CA GLU A 204 2.73 4.65 9.20
C GLU A 204 3.79 4.38 10.29
N ILE A 205 3.36 4.19 11.53
CA ILE A 205 4.24 3.87 12.66
C ILE A 205 3.86 2.49 13.21
N LYS A 206 4.81 1.58 13.21
CA LYS A 206 4.64 0.22 13.78
C LYS A 206 5.67 0.00 14.89
N ALA A 207 5.20 -0.31 16.07
CA ALA A 207 6.05 -0.51 17.23
C ALA A 207 6.08 -1.96 17.70
N SER A 208 7.24 -2.44 18.12
CA SER A 208 7.44 -3.79 18.65
C SER A 208 8.48 -3.82 19.76
N ARG A 209 8.32 -4.78 20.72
CA ARG A 209 9.31 -5.03 21.78
C ARG A 209 10.50 -5.80 21.21
N SER A 210 11.71 -5.45 21.63
CA SER A 210 12.96 -6.07 21.18
C SER A 210 13.16 -7.52 21.64
N THR A 211 12.45 -7.93 22.70
CA THR A 211 12.64 -9.25 23.34
C THR A 211 11.91 -10.40 22.65
N LYS A 212 11.02 -10.14 21.71
CA LYS A 212 10.32 -11.20 20.96
C LYS A 212 11.20 -11.73 19.83
N ARG A 213 11.77 -12.91 19.99
CA ARG A 213 12.63 -13.60 19.00
C ARG A 213 11.91 -13.98 17.70
N THR A 214 10.60 -14.13 17.74
CA THR A 214 9.75 -14.50 16.60
C THR A 214 8.49 -13.63 16.63
N SER A 215 8.59 -12.40 16.18
CA SER A 215 7.42 -11.54 16.03
C SER A 215 7.09 -11.36 14.56
N ARG A 216 5.83 -11.59 14.24
CA ARG A 216 5.29 -11.19 12.96
C ARG A 216 4.81 -9.75 13.05
N ALA A 217 5.23 -8.90 12.12
CA ALA A 217 4.78 -7.52 12.05
C ALA A 217 3.37 -7.48 11.46
N ASN A 218 2.45 -6.76 12.10
CA ASN A 218 1.12 -6.53 11.56
C ASN A 218 1.19 -5.50 10.42
N LEU A 219 0.73 -5.88 9.25
CA LEU A 219 0.62 -4.99 8.10
C LEU A 219 -0.70 -4.21 8.17
N PHE A 220 -1.80 -4.90 8.00
CA PHE A 220 -3.14 -4.31 8.02
C PHE A 220 -4.17 -5.35 8.46
N ALA A 221 -5.40 -4.90 8.68
CA ALA A 221 -6.57 -5.75 8.87
C ALA A 221 -7.50 -5.60 7.67
N LYS A 222 -7.97 -6.71 7.12
CA LYS A 222 -8.95 -6.70 6.02
C LYS A 222 -9.92 -7.86 6.17
N THR A 223 -11.21 -7.54 6.26
CA THR A 223 -12.26 -8.56 6.27
C THR A 223 -12.34 -9.28 4.93
N PRO A 224 -12.68 -10.57 4.92
CA PRO A 224 -13.00 -11.27 3.69
C PRO A 224 -14.13 -10.59 2.89
N ASP A 225 -14.15 -10.85 1.61
CA ASP A 225 -15.25 -10.47 0.75
C ASP A 225 -16.43 -11.43 0.99
N TRP A 226 -17.32 -11.03 1.89
CA TRP A 226 -18.42 -11.87 2.33
C TRP A 226 -19.45 -12.18 1.23
N GLU A 227 -19.51 -11.38 0.18
CA GLU A 227 -20.46 -11.58 -0.93
C GLU A 227 -20.13 -12.86 -1.70
N ILE A 228 -18.84 -13.11 -1.92
CA ILE A 228 -18.32 -14.24 -2.69
C ILE A 228 -17.73 -15.36 -1.83
N SER A 229 -17.66 -15.19 -0.51
CA SER A 229 -17.18 -16.21 0.43
C SER A 229 -18.24 -17.28 0.66
N THR A 230 -17.82 -18.52 1.00
CA THR A 230 -18.72 -19.61 1.37
C THR A 230 -19.37 -19.36 2.73
N TYR A 231 -18.55 -19.01 3.73
CA TYR A 231 -19.04 -18.65 5.07
C TYR A 231 -19.21 -17.14 5.16
N LYS A 232 -20.40 -16.69 5.49
CA LYS A 232 -20.79 -15.26 5.50
C LYS A 232 -20.60 -14.65 6.89
N GLY A 233 -19.39 -14.13 7.17
CA GLY A 233 -19.11 -13.40 8.39
C GLY A 233 -18.46 -14.22 9.51
N SER A 234 -17.94 -13.50 10.50
CA SER A 234 -17.14 -14.04 11.62
C SER A 234 -17.90 -15.08 12.47
N LYS A 235 -19.22 -14.95 12.60
CA LYS A 235 -20.04 -15.94 13.34
C LYS A 235 -20.03 -17.29 12.63
N ALA A 236 -20.24 -17.32 11.33
CA ALA A 236 -20.26 -18.56 10.55
C ALA A 236 -18.91 -19.29 10.59
N LEU A 237 -17.80 -18.54 10.52
CA LEU A 237 -16.44 -19.09 10.69
C LEU A 237 -16.24 -19.68 12.09
N LEU A 238 -16.67 -18.95 13.12
CA LEU A 238 -16.55 -19.40 14.52
C LEU A 238 -17.38 -20.67 14.76
N ASP A 239 -18.60 -20.74 14.22
CA ASP A 239 -19.48 -21.90 14.39
C ASP A 239 -18.92 -23.17 13.72
N ARG A 240 -18.22 -23.01 12.60
CA ARG A 240 -17.67 -24.14 11.83
C ARG A 240 -16.29 -24.57 12.30
N PHE A 241 -15.39 -23.62 12.62
CA PHE A 241 -13.96 -23.87 12.87
C PHE A 241 -13.52 -23.51 14.28
N GLY A 242 -14.42 -22.93 15.10
CA GLY A 242 -14.11 -22.55 16.46
C GLY A 242 -13.86 -23.73 17.39
N TYR A 243 -13.18 -23.48 18.49
CA TYR A 243 -12.86 -24.44 19.54
C TYR A 243 -13.08 -23.84 20.92
N MET A 244 -13.33 -24.71 21.88
CA MET A 244 -13.44 -24.32 23.30
C MET A 244 -12.03 -24.19 23.93
N ARG A 245 -11.80 -23.05 24.60
CA ARG A 245 -10.64 -22.86 25.47
C ARG A 245 -11.09 -22.33 26.82
N GLY A 246 -11.16 -23.23 27.80
CA GLY A 246 -11.89 -22.96 29.02
C GLY A 246 -13.39 -22.79 28.72
N ALA A 247 -13.99 -21.73 29.24
CA ALA A 247 -15.39 -21.40 29.03
C ALA A 247 -15.63 -20.57 27.71
N GLU A 248 -14.58 -20.23 26.97
CA GLU A 248 -14.70 -19.39 25.79
C GLU A 248 -14.68 -20.22 24.49
N ASN A 249 -15.67 -20.01 23.64
CA ASN A 249 -15.64 -20.46 22.24
C ASN A 249 -14.94 -19.41 21.39
N LYS A 250 -13.84 -19.80 20.74
CA LYS A 250 -13.02 -18.89 19.94
C LYS A 250 -12.39 -19.58 18.73
N LEU A 251 -12.06 -18.76 17.74
CA LEU A 251 -11.20 -19.12 16.62
C LEU A 251 -9.99 -18.17 16.62
N TYR A 252 -8.95 -18.56 17.35
CA TYR A 252 -7.67 -17.85 17.45
C TYR A 252 -6.62 -18.71 16.79
N CYS A 253 -6.35 -18.46 15.52
CA CYS A 253 -5.41 -19.23 14.75
C CYS A 253 -4.69 -18.38 13.73
N THR A 254 -3.53 -18.85 13.31
CA THR A 254 -2.79 -18.34 12.16
C THR A 254 -3.06 -19.25 10.97
N VAL A 255 -3.33 -18.66 9.83
CA VAL A 255 -3.52 -19.35 8.55
C VAL A 255 -2.42 -18.91 7.59
N SER A 256 -1.69 -19.87 7.03
CA SER A 256 -0.61 -19.66 6.07
C SER A 256 -0.84 -20.45 4.80
N ALA A 257 -0.09 -20.16 3.74
CA ALA A 257 -0.14 -20.96 2.52
C ALA A 257 0.47 -22.35 2.71
N GLY A 258 0.04 -23.27 1.91
CA GLY A 258 0.61 -24.60 1.73
C GLY A 258 0.18 -25.63 2.77
N THR A 259 0.31 -25.35 4.06
CA THR A 259 0.07 -26.35 5.11
C THR A 259 -1.16 -25.99 5.96
N PRO A 260 -2.15 -26.89 6.06
CA PRO A 260 -3.29 -26.70 6.95
C PRO A 260 -2.85 -26.55 8.42
N ASN A 261 -3.41 -25.58 9.12
CA ASN A 261 -3.20 -25.41 10.57
C ASN A 261 -3.97 -26.47 11.38
N SER A 262 -3.97 -26.37 12.72
CA SER A 262 -4.66 -27.33 13.61
C SER A 262 -6.18 -27.35 13.41
N GLN A 263 -6.77 -26.33 12.82
CA GLN A 263 -8.18 -26.28 12.43
C GLN A 263 -8.43 -26.77 11.00
N GLY A 264 -7.38 -27.18 10.28
CA GLY A 264 -7.45 -27.61 8.88
C GLY A 264 -7.49 -26.44 7.88
N LEU A 265 -7.30 -25.20 8.31
CA LEU A 265 -7.37 -24.01 7.47
C LEU A 265 -5.99 -23.70 6.85
N PHE A 266 -5.99 -23.30 5.58
CA PHE A 266 -4.79 -22.85 4.86
C PHE A 266 -5.15 -21.85 3.75
N LEU A 267 -4.15 -21.10 3.28
CA LEU A 267 -4.31 -20.11 2.21
C LEU A 267 -3.83 -20.67 0.87
N LYS A 268 -4.45 -20.19 -0.19
CA LYS A 268 -4.08 -20.49 -1.58
C LYS A 268 -4.34 -19.27 -2.46
N LEU A 269 -3.35 -18.85 -3.24
CA LEU A 269 -3.54 -17.84 -4.27
C LEU A 269 -4.03 -18.51 -5.54
N ALA A 270 -5.14 -18.05 -6.09
CA ALA A 270 -5.67 -18.48 -7.37
C ALA A 270 -6.66 -17.43 -7.90
N ASP A 271 -6.72 -17.25 -9.22
CA ASP A 271 -7.74 -16.44 -9.91
C ASP A 271 -7.85 -15.00 -9.36
N GLU A 272 -6.72 -14.33 -9.15
CA GLU A 272 -6.62 -12.98 -8.56
C GLU A 272 -7.26 -12.86 -7.16
N MET A 273 -7.35 -13.97 -6.44
CA MET A 273 -7.92 -14.05 -5.10
C MET A 273 -6.98 -14.77 -4.15
N LEU A 274 -6.95 -14.31 -2.91
CA LEU A 274 -6.48 -15.09 -1.79
C LEU A 274 -7.66 -15.88 -1.24
N GLN A 275 -7.60 -17.20 -1.38
CA GLN A 275 -8.62 -18.14 -0.92
C GLN A 275 -8.17 -18.76 0.41
N GLU A 276 -9.02 -18.69 1.43
CA GLU A 276 -8.89 -19.55 2.59
C GLU A 276 -9.67 -20.82 2.33
N ARG A 277 -9.03 -21.94 2.54
CA ARG A 277 -9.58 -23.29 2.30
C ARG A 277 -9.43 -24.15 3.55
N PHE A 278 -10.27 -25.15 3.64
CA PHE A 278 -10.21 -26.16 4.68
C PHE A 278 -9.92 -27.52 4.08
N ARG A 279 -9.06 -28.31 4.76
CA ARG A 279 -8.81 -29.71 4.44
C ARG A 279 -8.56 -30.50 5.71
N LYS A 280 -9.22 -31.62 5.87
CA LYS A 280 -9.02 -32.56 6.97
C LYS A 280 -8.26 -33.79 6.48
N GLY A 281 -7.01 -33.94 6.91
CA GLY A 281 -6.14 -35.04 6.45
C GLY A 281 -5.92 -34.99 4.94
N GLU A 282 -6.08 -36.09 4.24
CA GLU A 282 -5.98 -36.24 2.79
C GLU A 282 -7.32 -36.01 2.06
N GLY A 283 -8.33 -35.46 2.77
CA GLY A 283 -9.64 -35.19 2.20
C GLY A 283 -9.66 -34.09 1.15
N ALA A 284 -10.83 -33.92 0.51
CA ALA A 284 -11.04 -32.85 -0.47
C ALA A 284 -10.93 -31.46 0.18
N GLU A 285 -10.45 -30.50 -0.61
CA GLU A 285 -10.39 -29.09 -0.20
C GLU A 285 -11.75 -28.42 -0.31
N GLU A 286 -12.19 -27.78 0.77
CA GLU A 286 -13.43 -27.00 0.83
C GLU A 286 -13.10 -25.50 0.82
N PRO A 287 -13.82 -24.65 0.05
CA PRO A 287 -13.68 -23.22 0.12
C PRO A 287 -14.24 -22.68 1.44
N VAL A 288 -13.58 -21.70 2.03
CA VAL A 288 -13.97 -21.07 3.31
C VAL A 288 -14.35 -19.62 3.09
N CYS A 289 -13.37 -18.77 2.86
CA CYS A 289 -13.60 -17.37 2.51
C CYS A 289 -12.51 -16.85 1.57
N VAL A 290 -12.75 -15.67 1.00
CA VAL A 290 -11.86 -15.11 -0.03
C VAL A 290 -11.64 -13.63 0.17
N TRP A 291 -10.50 -13.14 -0.31
CA TRP A 291 -10.17 -11.73 -0.49
C TRP A 291 -9.77 -11.50 -1.94
N ARG A 292 -10.28 -10.47 -2.58
CA ARG A 292 -9.72 -10.02 -3.87
C ARG A 292 -8.33 -9.46 -3.64
N LEU A 293 -7.32 -9.93 -4.39
CA LEU A 293 -5.93 -9.45 -4.27
C LEU A 293 -5.85 -7.94 -4.44
N ARG A 294 -6.60 -7.37 -5.38
CA ARG A 294 -6.68 -5.91 -5.56
C ARG A 294 -6.94 -5.17 -4.24
N THR A 295 -7.89 -5.63 -3.43
CA THR A 295 -8.24 -4.95 -2.17
C THR A 295 -7.19 -5.13 -1.07
N LEU A 296 -6.41 -6.21 -1.14
CA LEU A 296 -5.23 -6.41 -0.28
C LEU A 296 -4.08 -5.50 -0.70
N HIS A 297 -3.83 -5.40 -2.01
CA HIS A 297 -2.83 -4.50 -2.59
C HIS A 297 -3.11 -3.03 -2.22
N GLU A 298 -4.36 -2.58 -2.39
CA GLU A 298 -4.79 -1.24 -1.98
C GLU A 298 -4.51 -0.98 -0.49
N SER A 299 -4.86 -1.94 0.37
CA SER A 299 -4.62 -1.83 1.82
C SER A 299 -3.13 -1.78 2.17
N LEU A 300 -2.29 -2.54 1.47
CA LEU A 300 -0.84 -2.50 1.62
C LEU A 300 -0.27 -1.15 1.20
N MET A 301 -0.66 -0.67 0.01
CA MET A 301 -0.18 0.59 -0.56
C MET A 301 -0.63 1.79 0.27
N GLU A 302 -1.87 1.80 0.75
CA GLU A 302 -2.41 2.85 1.60
C GLU A 302 -1.65 2.95 2.94
N LYS A 303 -1.44 1.79 3.61
CA LYS A 303 -0.85 1.75 4.95
C LYS A 303 0.68 1.87 4.96
N HIS A 304 1.35 1.28 3.98
CA HIS A 304 2.79 1.08 4.03
C HIS A 304 3.56 1.83 2.94
N ARG A 305 2.94 2.85 2.34
CA ARG A 305 3.64 3.72 1.37
C ARG A 305 4.99 4.17 1.93
N GLU A 306 4.99 4.53 3.22
CA GLU A 306 6.16 4.87 4.00
C GLU A 306 5.93 4.44 5.45
N THR A 307 6.88 3.74 6.07
CA THR A 307 6.68 3.15 7.40
C THR A 307 7.92 3.25 8.26
N PHE A 308 7.71 3.66 9.51
CA PHE A 308 8.70 3.64 10.58
C PHE A 308 8.42 2.46 11.51
N TRP A 309 9.33 1.49 11.51
CA TRP A 309 9.29 0.31 12.38
C TRP A 309 10.10 0.59 13.62
N VAL A 310 9.43 0.79 14.73
CA VAL A 310 10.04 1.22 16.00
C VAL A 310 10.32 0.00 16.88
N LYS A 311 11.55 -0.12 17.32
CA LYS A 311 11.96 -1.11 18.32
C LYS A 311 12.06 -0.46 19.69
N VAL A 312 11.41 -1.08 20.68
CA VAL A 312 11.51 -0.64 22.07
C VAL A 312 12.05 -1.75 22.96
N GLN A 313 12.82 -1.35 23.94
CA GLN A 313 13.20 -2.20 25.08
C GLN A 313 12.17 -2.01 26.18
N ALA A 314 11.59 -3.11 26.66
CA ALA A 314 10.75 -3.07 27.85
C ALA A 314 11.63 -2.93 29.10
N LEU A 315 11.28 -1.99 29.97
CA LEU A 315 11.99 -1.74 31.22
C LEU A 315 11.23 -2.40 32.37
N LYS A 316 11.96 -2.98 33.30
CA LYS A 316 11.35 -3.58 34.49
C LYS A 316 10.86 -2.47 35.42
N SER A 317 9.56 -2.43 35.67
CA SER A 317 8.93 -1.55 36.66
C SER A 317 7.91 -2.35 37.48
N ALA A 318 7.76 -2.01 38.74
CA ALA A 318 6.88 -2.74 39.68
C ALA A 318 5.39 -2.44 39.39
N THR A 319 5.04 -1.27 38.90
CA THR A 319 3.65 -0.79 38.84
C THR A 319 3.13 -0.50 37.45
N VAL A 320 3.99 -0.05 36.52
CA VAL A 320 3.63 0.30 35.18
C VAL A 320 4.61 -0.29 34.16
N GLU A 321 4.17 -0.54 32.95
CA GLU A 321 5.05 -0.95 31.86
C GLU A 321 5.75 0.28 31.29
N ALA A 322 7.08 0.29 31.30
CA ALA A 322 7.87 1.36 30.73
C ALA A 322 8.69 0.87 29.53
N PHE A 323 8.95 1.75 28.59
CA PHE A 323 9.62 1.43 27.33
C PHE A 323 10.69 2.47 27.00
N ARG A 324 11.80 2.02 26.41
CA ARG A 324 12.78 2.90 25.79
C ARG A 324 12.88 2.62 24.30
N VAL A 325 12.80 3.65 23.48
CA VAL A 325 13.01 3.51 22.03
C VAL A 325 14.50 3.30 21.78
N ILE A 326 14.85 2.13 21.19
CA ILE A 326 16.24 1.75 20.92
C ILE A 326 16.62 1.81 19.45
N GLY A 327 15.63 1.99 18.57
CA GLY A 327 15.91 2.14 17.16
C GLY A 327 14.67 2.20 16.30
N VAL A 328 14.86 2.66 15.08
CA VAL A 328 13.83 2.79 14.06
C VAL A 328 14.37 2.27 12.74
N THR A 329 13.58 1.49 12.03
CA THR A 329 13.83 1.14 10.63
C THR A 329 12.82 1.88 9.77
N HIS A 330 13.30 2.63 8.80
CA HIS A 330 12.47 3.31 7.82
C HIS A 330 12.45 2.50 6.53
N THR A 331 11.25 2.22 6.02
CA THR A 331 11.01 1.52 4.75
C THR A 331 9.99 2.29 3.92
N SER A 332 10.08 2.16 2.61
CA SER A 332 9.16 2.81 1.68
C SER A 332 8.96 1.96 0.42
N ARG A 333 7.95 2.29 -0.37
CA ARG A 333 7.66 1.64 -1.66
C ARG A 333 7.36 0.15 -1.50
N PRO A 334 6.25 -0.23 -0.87
CA PRO A 334 5.83 -1.62 -0.80
C PRO A 334 5.60 -2.17 -2.23
N SER A 335 5.89 -3.45 -2.41
CA SER A 335 5.69 -4.17 -3.68
C SER A 335 4.52 -5.15 -3.54
N THR A 336 3.50 -4.98 -4.34
CA THR A 336 2.37 -5.92 -4.41
C THR A 336 2.83 -7.29 -4.93
N PHE A 337 3.77 -7.31 -5.88
CA PHE A 337 4.35 -8.55 -6.37
C PHE A 337 5.09 -9.33 -5.27
N ASN A 338 5.91 -8.63 -4.47
CA ASN A 338 6.61 -9.27 -3.35
C ASN A 338 5.63 -9.70 -2.26
N PHE A 339 4.55 -8.94 -2.04
CA PHE A 339 3.50 -9.32 -1.10
C PHE A 339 2.81 -10.62 -1.50
N ASP A 340 2.46 -10.79 -2.78
CA ASP A 340 1.87 -12.01 -3.31
C ASP A 340 2.83 -13.20 -3.18
N ALA A 341 4.12 -13.01 -3.51
CA ALA A 341 5.14 -14.03 -3.33
C ALA A 341 5.31 -14.45 -1.86
N LEU A 342 5.27 -13.48 -0.92
CA LEU A 342 5.35 -13.78 0.51
C LEU A 342 4.06 -14.43 1.06
N LEU A 343 2.90 -14.18 0.44
CA LEU A 343 1.67 -14.93 0.72
C LEU A 343 1.81 -16.38 0.25
N GLU A 344 2.30 -16.63 -0.96
CA GLU A 344 2.50 -17.98 -1.53
C GLU A 344 3.50 -18.80 -0.73
N THR A 345 4.57 -18.17 -0.22
CA THR A 345 5.58 -18.88 0.60
C THR A 345 5.12 -19.07 2.06
N GLY A 346 4.02 -18.45 2.47
CA GLY A 346 3.52 -18.49 3.86
C GLY A 346 4.26 -17.56 4.82
N ASP A 347 5.16 -16.71 4.32
CA ASP A 347 5.86 -15.68 5.11
C ASP A 347 4.92 -14.50 5.47
N VAL A 348 3.87 -14.29 4.67
CA VAL A 348 2.71 -13.47 5.03
C VAL A 348 1.55 -14.40 5.39
N THR A 349 0.92 -14.13 6.52
CA THR A 349 -0.12 -14.99 7.12
C THR A 349 -1.34 -14.17 7.49
N VAL A 350 -2.48 -14.83 7.71
CA VAL A 350 -3.70 -14.22 8.25
C VAL A 350 -3.97 -14.77 9.65
N ASP A 351 -4.14 -13.87 10.62
CA ASP A 351 -4.57 -14.26 11.96
C ASP A 351 -6.08 -14.02 12.13
N HIS A 352 -6.80 -15.07 12.50
CA HIS A 352 -8.17 -14.97 13.02
C HIS A 352 -8.16 -14.71 14.52
N LEU A 353 -8.88 -13.69 14.95
CA LEU A 353 -9.07 -13.35 16.37
C LEU A 353 -10.57 -13.19 16.67
N ILE A 354 -11.32 -14.28 16.50
CA ILE A 354 -12.78 -14.31 16.63
C ILE A 354 -13.18 -15.02 17.91
N LYS A 355 -14.15 -14.48 18.64
CA LYS A 355 -14.70 -15.13 19.82
C LYS A 355 -16.20 -14.93 19.96
N ARG A 356 -16.88 -15.86 20.62
CA ARG A 356 -18.28 -15.75 20.98
C ARG A 356 -18.46 -14.62 21.99
N VAL A 357 -19.51 -13.83 21.84
CA VAL A 357 -19.90 -12.86 22.86
C VAL A 357 -20.62 -13.61 23.98
N PRO A 358 -20.17 -13.50 25.25
CA PRO A 358 -20.84 -14.18 26.35
C PRO A 358 -22.34 -13.87 26.41
N GLY A 359 -23.16 -14.92 26.55
CA GLY A 359 -24.63 -14.79 26.65
C GLY A 359 -25.34 -14.37 25.35
N LYS A 360 -24.66 -14.30 24.22
CA LYS A 360 -25.25 -13.91 22.92
C LYS A 360 -24.87 -14.89 21.82
N ASP A 361 -25.76 -15.09 20.86
CA ASP A 361 -25.49 -15.87 19.64
C ASP A 361 -24.81 -14.98 18.56
N THR A 362 -23.79 -14.22 18.98
CA THR A 362 -23.03 -13.36 18.08
C THR A 362 -21.52 -13.58 18.29
N ALA A 363 -20.73 -13.30 17.27
CA ALA A 363 -19.28 -13.32 17.36
C ALA A 363 -18.73 -11.90 17.32
N LYS A 364 -17.61 -11.67 18.00
CA LYS A 364 -16.81 -10.46 17.91
C LYS A 364 -15.44 -10.83 17.38
N ASP A 365 -14.99 -10.14 16.35
CA ASP A 365 -13.62 -10.24 15.84
C ASP A 365 -12.81 -8.97 16.16
N LYS A 366 -11.49 -9.12 16.13
CA LYS A 366 -10.52 -8.03 16.21
C LYS A 366 -9.91 -7.72 14.85
N GLY A 367 -10.57 -8.13 13.78
CA GLY A 367 -10.11 -8.06 12.42
C GLY A 367 -9.38 -9.32 11.95
N TYR A 368 -9.19 -9.44 10.66
CA TYR A 368 -8.41 -10.46 9.97
C TYR A 368 -7.05 -9.84 9.69
N LEU A 369 -6.06 -10.20 10.50
CA LEU A 369 -4.79 -9.49 10.54
C LEU A 369 -3.78 -10.12 9.58
N PHE A 370 -3.39 -9.37 8.57
CA PHE A 370 -2.30 -9.74 7.68
C PHE A 370 -0.97 -9.41 8.35
N LYS A 371 -0.12 -10.42 8.52
CA LYS A 371 1.15 -10.28 9.24
C LYS A 371 2.29 -10.88 8.43
N VAL A 372 3.44 -10.20 8.44
CA VAL A 372 4.68 -10.66 7.83
C VAL A 372 5.69 -11.08 8.88
N GLU A 373 6.46 -12.14 8.63
CA GLU A 373 7.61 -12.49 9.44
C GLU A 373 8.62 -11.34 9.48
N GLU A 374 9.14 -11.01 10.67
CA GLU A 374 9.99 -9.83 10.84
C GLU A 374 11.29 -9.89 10.01
N ASN A 375 11.88 -11.07 9.87
CA ASN A 375 13.07 -11.32 9.04
C ASN A 375 12.77 -11.26 7.52
N LYS A 376 11.50 -11.34 7.11
CA LYS A 376 11.02 -11.24 5.73
C LYS A 376 10.42 -9.89 5.38
N ARG A 377 10.11 -9.07 6.38
CA ARG A 377 9.46 -7.79 6.21
C ARG A 377 10.18 -6.88 5.21
N ASP A 378 11.50 -6.87 5.25
CA ASP A 378 12.30 -5.99 4.38
C ASP A 378 12.19 -6.37 2.90
N GLN A 379 11.88 -7.63 2.59
CA GLN A 379 11.64 -8.09 1.22
C GLN A 379 10.36 -7.52 0.62
N LEU A 380 9.44 -7.03 1.46
CA LEU A 380 8.20 -6.42 1.02
C LEU A 380 8.40 -5.04 0.34
N PHE A 381 9.56 -4.40 0.56
CA PHE A 381 9.80 -3.02 0.16
C PHE A 381 10.89 -2.90 -0.90
N LEU A 382 10.64 -2.08 -1.93
CA LEU A 382 11.60 -1.77 -3.00
C LEU A 382 12.47 -0.54 -2.69
N GLY A 383 12.03 0.31 -1.75
CA GLY A 383 12.77 1.51 -1.34
C GLY A 383 14.02 1.17 -0.52
N GLN A 384 14.93 2.13 -0.43
CA GLN A 384 16.08 1.98 0.45
C GLN A 384 15.63 1.86 1.89
N LYS A 385 16.19 0.87 2.59
CA LYS A 385 16.02 0.69 4.02
C LYS A 385 17.03 1.56 4.76
N ALA A 386 16.56 2.42 5.64
CA ALA A 386 17.42 3.16 6.58
C ALA A 386 17.20 2.64 8.01
N VAL A 387 18.30 2.37 8.72
CA VAL A 387 18.25 1.87 10.09
C VAL A 387 18.93 2.90 11.00
N TYR A 388 18.18 3.37 11.97
CA TYR A 388 18.64 4.31 12.99
C TYR A 388 18.64 3.61 14.35
N ARG A 389 19.77 3.68 15.05
CA ARG A 389 19.91 3.17 16.41
C ARG A 389 20.03 4.35 17.37
N PHE A 390 19.45 4.19 18.55
CA PHE A 390 19.49 5.16 19.63
C PHE A 390 20.14 4.48 20.83
N ASP A 391 21.17 5.11 21.36
CA ASP A 391 21.95 4.66 22.51
C ASP A 391 21.24 5.02 23.83
#